data_cf4a6b9dbd2df7f1c224826ff1fd0e20
#
_entry.id   cf4a6b9dbd2df7f1c224826ff1fd0e20
#
_cell.length_a   1.000
_cell.length_b   1.000
_cell.length_c   1.000
_cell.angle_alpha   90.00
_cell.angle_beta   90.00
_cell.angle_gamma   90.00
#
_symmetry.space_group_name_H-M   'P 1'
#
loop_
_entity.id
_entity.type
_entity.pdbx_description
1 polymer ?
#
loop_
_entity_poly.entity_id
_entity_poly.type
_entity_poly.pdbx_seq_one_letter_code
_entity_poly.pdbx_strand_id
1 'polypeptide(L)'
;AATGAVAGLVGITPAAGFVYMPQALLIGVITSATCYLAVQIKASIKFDDSLDAYAVHGVGGTIGALLTGLLAAPALVPADYFPKSAEILETSGNLGLFVAHIKAVVLSYGFVAIGTAIILWIVGAVVGLRVSSREEERGLDYVLHGEEAYDPMTN
;
A
#
# COMPACT_ATOMS: atom_id res chain seq x y z
N ALA A 1 -7.22 15.86 -3.01
CA ALA A 1 -7.35 15.93 -1.54
C ALA A 1 -7.69 14.56 -0.94
N ALA A 2 -8.73 13.85 -1.42
CA ALA A 2 -9.12 12.54 -0.89
C ALA A 2 -7.98 11.51 -0.95
N THR A 3 -7.30 11.38 -2.09
CA THR A 3 -6.16 10.47 -2.28
C THR A 3 -5.02 10.73 -1.28
N GLY A 4 -4.74 12.01 -0.97
CA GLY A 4 -3.72 12.36 0.02
C GLY A 4 -4.10 11.96 1.45
N ALA A 5 -5.38 12.11 1.82
CA ALA A 5 -5.87 11.65 3.11
C ALA A 5 -5.76 10.13 3.25
N VAL A 6 -6.17 9.38 2.21
CA VAL A 6 -6.05 7.91 2.17
C VAL A 6 -4.58 7.50 2.26
N ALA A 7 -3.69 8.15 1.51
CA ALA A 7 -2.25 7.86 1.56
C ALA A 7 -1.66 8.03 2.97
N GLY A 8 -2.04 9.09 3.68
CA GLY A 8 -1.65 9.29 5.08
C GLY A 8 -2.15 8.19 6.02
N LEU A 9 -3.40 7.76 5.83
CA LEU A 9 -3.99 6.64 6.59
C LEU A 9 -3.29 5.30 6.29
N VAL A 10 -2.94 5.05 5.03
CA VAL A 10 -2.15 3.87 4.65
C VAL A 10 -0.79 3.89 5.34
N GLY A 11 -0.09 5.04 5.31
CA GLY A 11 1.24 5.18 5.91
C GLY A 11 1.25 4.97 7.43
N ILE A 12 0.24 5.44 8.14
CA ILE A 12 0.16 5.25 9.59
C ILE A 12 -0.25 3.84 10.01
N THR A 13 -0.87 3.06 9.11
CA THR A 13 -1.40 1.73 9.43
C THR A 13 -0.38 0.80 10.09
N PRO A 14 0.84 0.60 9.57
CA PRO A 14 1.83 -0.27 10.22
C PRO A 14 2.39 0.32 11.53
N ALA A 15 2.27 1.62 11.75
CA ALA A 15 2.76 2.32 12.94
C ALA A 15 1.70 2.47 14.04
N ALA A 16 0.44 2.14 13.75
CA ALA A 16 -0.67 2.34 14.68
C ALA A 16 -0.43 1.55 15.99
N GLY A 17 -0.43 2.28 17.10
CA GLY A 17 -0.13 1.72 18.43
C GLY A 17 1.36 1.68 18.81
N PHE A 18 2.29 1.96 17.89
CA PHE A 18 3.73 1.89 18.14
C PHE A 18 4.44 3.24 18.11
N VAL A 19 3.74 4.31 17.81
CA VAL A 19 4.28 5.67 17.74
C VAL A 19 3.40 6.63 18.53
N TYR A 20 3.99 7.74 19.00
CA TYR A 20 3.22 8.84 19.58
C TYR A 20 2.66 9.78 18.51
N MET A 21 1.75 10.68 18.90
CA MET A 21 1.07 11.58 17.98
C MET A 21 2.00 12.42 17.07
N PRO A 22 3.11 13.02 17.54
CA PRO A 22 3.99 13.78 16.67
C PRO A 22 4.60 12.93 15.54
N GLN A 23 5.02 11.70 15.86
CA GLN A 23 5.55 10.76 14.87
C GLN A 23 4.46 10.31 13.91
N ALA A 24 3.23 10.09 14.38
CA ALA A 24 2.09 9.73 13.55
C ALA A 24 1.80 10.82 12.50
N LEU A 25 1.80 12.09 12.90
CA LEU A 25 1.64 13.21 11.98
C LEU A 25 2.77 13.26 10.95
N LEU A 26 4.00 13.07 11.38
CA LEU A 26 5.17 13.04 10.49
C LEU A 26 5.07 11.92 9.45
N ILE A 27 4.71 10.71 9.88
CA ILE A 27 4.48 9.56 8.98
C ILE A 27 3.41 9.91 7.95
N GLY A 28 2.27 10.45 8.38
CA GLY A 28 1.17 10.83 7.48
C GLY A 28 1.60 11.83 6.42
N VAL A 29 2.34 12.87 6.80
CA VAL A 29 2.83 13.91 5.89
C VAL A 29 3.83 13.33 4.88
N ILE A 30 4.85 12.60 5.35
CA ILE A 30 5.88 12.00 4.48
C ILE A 30 5.24 11.02 3.51
N THR A 31 4.35 10.14 3.99
CA THR A 31 3.69 9.15 3.14
C THR A 31 2.80 9.80 2.10
N SER A 32 2.00 10.80 2.48
CA SER A 32 1.13 11.51 1.53
C SER A 32 1.93 12.20 0.44
N ALA A 33 3.04 12.86 0.78
CA ALA A 33 3.93 13.49 -0.20
C ALA A 33 4.58 12.46 -1.13
N THR A 34 5.05 11.35 -0.59
CA THR A 34 5.68 10.28 -1.38
C THR A 34 4.68 9.61 -2.32
N CYS A 35 3.46 9.32 -1.85
CA CYS A 35 2.40 8.77 -2.69
C CYS A 35 1.98 9.74 -3.80
N TYR A 36 1.91 11.04 -3.51
CA TYR A 36 1.65 12.04 -4.54
C TYR A 36 2.69 11.99 -5.67
N LEU A 37 3.98 11.93 -5.32
CA LEU A 37 5.06 11.77 -6.31
C LEU A 37 4.93 10.44 -7.07
N ALA A 38 4.59 9.34 -6.40
CA ALA A 38 4.39 8.04 -7.04
C ALA A 38 3.25 8.08 -8.06
N VAL A 39 2.14 8.76 -7.77
CA VAL A 39 1.03 8.97 -8.71
C VAL A 39 1.49 9.75 -9.94
N GLN A 40 2.29 10.82 -9.77
CA GLN A 40 2.83 11.61 -10.88
C GLN A 40 3.78 10.76 -11.76
N ILE A 41 4.68 10.00 -11.14
CA ILE A 41 5.60 9.11 -11.86
C ILE A 41 4.81 8.05 -12.62
N LYS A 42 3.83 7.40 -11.99
CA LYS A 42 2.96 6.41 -12.61
C LYS A 42 2.30 6.96 -13.89
N ALA A 43 1.74 8.15 -13.82
CA ALA A 43 1.11 8.81 -14.97
C ALA A 43 2.12 9.05 -16.10
N SER A 44 3.36 9.41 -15.76
CA SER A 44 4.42 9.67 -16.74
C SER A 44 4.88 8.41 -17.48
N ILE A 45 4.95 7.27 -16.80
CA ILE A 45 5.37 5.97 -17.39
C ILE A 45 4.21 5.16 -17.98
N LYS A 46 2.98 5.70 -17.94
CA LYS A 46 1.76 5.04 -18.43
C LYS A 46 1.53 3.65 -17.83
N PHE A 47 1.84 3.51 -16.54
CA PHE A 47 1.58 2.28 -15.81
C PHE A 47 0.07 2.12 -15.57
N ASP A 48 -0.47 0.96 -15.94
CA ASP A 48 -1.91 0.66 -15.82
C ASP A 48 -2.28 0.37 -14.36
N ASP A 49 -2.70 1.40 -13.66
CA ASP A 49 -3.19 1.39 -12.28
C ASP A 49 -4.23 2.51 -12.13
N SER A 50 -5.42 2.30 -12.69
CA SER A 50 -6.46 3.32 -12.82
C SER A 50 -6.94 3.90 -11.49
N LEU A 51 -6.88 3.14 -10.40
CA LEU A 51 -7.30 3.55 -9.06
C LEU A 51 -6.16 4.04 -8.17
N ASP A 52 -4.95 4.22 -8.71
CA ASP A 52 -3.75 4.56 -7.94
C ASP A 52 -3.43 3.58 -6.80
N ALA A 53 -3.92 2.34 -6.90
CA ALA A 53 -3.83 1.34 -5.84
C ALA A 53 -2.37 1.04 -5.47
N TYR A 54 -1.50 0.81 -6.45
CA TYR A 54 -0.09 0.58 -6.19
C TYR A 54 0.62 1.83 -5.64
N ALA A 55 0.34 3.00 -6.23
CA ALA A 55 0.95 4.26 -5.80
C ALA A 55 0.58 4.63 -4.36
N VAL A 56 -0.66 4.34 -3.94
CA VAL A 56 -1.15 4.67 -2.58
C VAL A 56 -0.85 3.55 -1.59
N HIS A 57 -1.20 2.29 -1.91
CA HIS A 57 -1.08 1.19 -0.96
C HIS A 57 0.30 0.51 -1.01
N GLY A 58 0.85 0.25 -2.19
CA GLY A 58 2.17 -0.34 -2.34
C GLY A 58 3.28 0.59 -1.83
N VAL A 59 3.35 1.80 -2.39
CA VAL A 59 4.37 2.79 -1.99
C VAL A 59 4.08 3.31 -0.57
N GLY A 60 2.84 3.69 -0.28
CA GLY A 60 2.47 4.21 1.03
C GLY A 60 2.68 3.21 2.17
N GLY A 61 2.28 1.96 1.98
CA GLY A 61 2.50 0.90 2.96
C GLY A 61 3.99 0.61 3.19
N THR A 62 4.79 0.63 2.12
CA THR A 62 6.25 0.48 2.21
C THR A 62 6.89 1.60 3.02
N ILE A 63 6.58 2.85 2.69
CA ILE A 63 7.11 4.02 3.43
C ILE A 63 6.65 3.98 4.88
N GLY A 64 5.38 3.69 5.12
CA GLY A 64 4.84 3.55 6.47
C GLY A 64 5.56 2.48 7.29
N ALA A 65 5.77 1.29 6.73
CA ALA A 65 6.51 0.21 7.39
C ALA A 65 7.95 0.62 7.72
N LEU A 66 8.66 1.26 6.80
CA LEU A 66 10.04 1.72 7.03
C LEU A 66 10.09 2.82 8.10
N LEU A 67 9.18 3.79 8.03
CA LEU A 67 9.09 4.85 9.04
C LEU A 67 8.68 4.32 10.41
N THR A 68 7.88 3.27 10.48
CA THR A 68 7.58 2.58 11.75
C THR A 68 8.87 2.06 12.39
N GLY A 69 9.75 1.42 11.64
CA GLY A 69 11.04 0.95 12.15
C GLY A 69 11.92 2.05 12.71
N LEU A 70 11.87 3.24 12.11
CA LEU A 70 12.66 4.40 12.56
C LEU A 70 12.04 5.15 13.74
N LEU A 71 10.71 5.19 13.83
CA LEU A 71 9.96 6.09 14.72
C LEU A 71 9.20 5.37 15.83
N ALA A 72 9.24 4.03 15.87
CA ALA A 72 8.60 3.27 16.95
C ALA A 72 9.16 3.68 18.31
N ALA A 73 8.27 3.90 19.26
CA ALA A 73 8.60 4.22 20.63
C ALA A 73 8.78 2.91 21.41
N PRO A 74 9.96 2.64 22.02
CA PRO A 74 10.19 1.38 22.75
C PRO A 74 9.13 1.08 23.83
N ALA A 75 8.65 2.13 24.50
CA ALA A 75 7.61 2.01 25.53
C ALA A 75 6.23 1.56 25.00
N LEU A 76 6.01 1.65 23.68
CA LEU A 76 4.76 1.24 23.02
C LEU A 76 4.89 -0.13 22.32
N VAL A 77 6.05 -0.80 22.44
CA VAL A 77 6.28 -2.14 21.87
C VAL A 77 6.30 -3.18 22.99
N PRO A 78 5.15 -3.79 23.33
CA PRO A 78 5.07 -4.71 24.45
C PRO A 78 5.80 -6.01 24.12
N ALA A 79 6.78 -6.38 24.97
CA ALA A 79 7.63 -7.55 24.78
C ALA A 79 6.84 -8.86 24.79
N ASP A 80 5.72 -8.92 25.51
CA ASP A 80 4.85 -10.10 25.59
C ASP A 80 4.23 -10.46 24.22
N TYR A 81 3.94 -9.46 23.39
CA TYR A 81 3.34 -9.66 22.07
C TYR A 81 4.35 -9.59 20.92
N PHE A 82 5.40 -8.79 21.09
CA PHE A 82 6.42 -8.55 20.06
C PHE A 82 7.85 -8.75 20.61
N PRO A 83 8.19 -9.94 21.13
CA PRO A 83 9.47 -10.15 21.84
C PRO A 83 10.68 -9.87 20.97
N LYS A 84 10.65 -10.22 19.68
CA LYS A 84 11.76 -9.96 18.76
C LYS A 84 11.94 -8.48 18.46
N SER A 85 10.86 -7.73 18.32
CA SER A 85 10.92 -6.28 18.09
C SER A 85 11.42 -5.54 19.32
N ALA A 86 10.98 -5.95 20.51
CA ALA A 86 11.46 -5.40 21.77
C ALA A 86 12.96 -5.69 21.96
N GLU A 87 13.41 -6.93 21.76
CA GLU A 87 14.83 -7.32 21.80
C GLU A 87 15.70 -6.49 20.84
N ILE A 88 15.24 -6.26 19.62
CA ILE A 88 15.96 -5.44 18.63
C ILE A 88 16.04 -3.99 19.08
N LEU A 89 14.94 -3.43 19.60
CA LEU A 89 14.93 -2.06 20.12
C LEU A 89 15.86 -1.86 21.31
N GLU A 90 15.94 -2.83 22.21
CA GLU A 90 16.86 -2.80 23.36
C GLU A 90 18.33 -2.93 22.95
N THR A 91 18.64 -3.78 21.98
CA THR A 91 20.03 -4.10 21.60
C THR A 91 20.60 -3.18 20.54
N SER A 92 19.79 -2.78 19.56
CA SER A 92 20.21 -2.08 18.34
C SER A 92 19.42 -0.80 18.07
N GLY A 93 18.45 -0.46 18.92
CA GLY A 93 17.61 0.72 18.80
C GLY A 93 16.76 0.73 17.53
N ASN A 94 16.23 1.90 17.22
CA ASN A 94 15.36 2.08 16.04
C ASN A 94 16.06 1.78 14.70
N LEU A 95 17.36 1.95 14.60
CA LEU A 95 18.10 1.61 13.38
C LEU A 95 18.11 0.08 13.15
N GLY A 96 18.26 -0.72 14.20
CA GLY A 96 18.14 -2.18 14.10
C GLY A 96 16.76 -2.60 13.66
N LEU A 97 15.71 -1.98 14.23
CA LEU A 97 14.33 -2.24 13.85
C LEU A 97 14.05 -1.82 12.40
N PHE A 98 14.57 -0.70 11.94
CA PHE A 98 14.48 -0.27 10.55
C PHE A 98 15.08 -1.29 9.58
N VAL A 99 16.26 -1.84 9.89
CA VAL A 99 16.87 -2.91 9.07
C VAL A 99 16.02 -4.17 9.07
N ALA A 100 15.39 -4.53 10.19
CA ALA A 100 14.44 -5.64 10.26
C ALA A 100 13.21 -5.39 9.37
N HIS A 101 12.67 -4.17 9.37
CA HIS A 101 11.56 -3.78 8.50
C HIS A 101 11.93 -3.81 7.01
N ILE A 102 13.14 -3.38 6.63
CA ILE A 102 13.62 -3.54 5.23
C ILE A 102 13.56 -5.01 4.81
N LYS A 103 14.10 -5.92 5.65
CA LYS A 103 14.07 -7.37 5.34
C LYS A 103 12.63 -7.89 5.23
N ALA A 104 11.76 -7.48 6.14
CA ALA A 104 10.35 -7.89 6.13
C ALA A 104 9.64 -7.39 4.85
N VAL A 105 9.86 -6.15 4.45
CA VAL A 105 9.30 -5.56 3.21
C VAL A 105 9.78 -6.33 1.98
N VAL A 106 11.09 -6.58 1.86
CA VAL A 106 11.65 -7.32 0.72
C VAL A 106 11.07 -8.74 0.64
N LEU A 107 10.99 -9.45 1.77
CA LEU A 107 10.39 -10.78 1.83
C LEU A 107 8.91 -10.75 1.45
N SER A 108 8.15 -9.75 1.94
CA SER A 108 6.74 -9.59 1.62
C SER A 108 6.52 -9.33 0.14
N TYR A 109 7.31 -8.46 -0.48
CA TYR A 109 7.24 -8.23 -1.93
C TYR A 109 7.53 -9.50 -2.72
N GLY A 110 8.57 -10.26 -2.37
CA GLY A 110 8.89 -11.53 -3.01
C GLY A 110 7.75 -12.54 -2.88
N PHE A 111 7.25 -12.73 -1.67
CA PHE A 111 6.15 -13.65 -1.39
C PHE A 111 4.86 -13.28 -2.15
N VAL A 112 4.47 -12.01 -2.08
CA VAL A 112 3.25 -11.53 -2.74
C VAL A 112 3.39 -11.59 -4.26
N ALA A 113 4.55 -11.20 -4.83
CA ALA A 113 4.77 -11.25 -6.28
C ALA A 113 4.66 -12.69 -6.81
N ILE A 114 5.33 -13.64 -6.16
CA ILE A 114 5.29 -15.06 -6.56
C ILE A 114 3.89 -15.63 -6.39
N GLY A 115 3.27 -15.41 -5.22
CA GLY A 115 1.92 -15.90 -4.93
C GLY A 115 0.88 -15.35 -5.91
N THR A 116 0.91 -14.04 -6.16
CA THR A 116 0.02 -13.39 -7.12
C THR A 116 0.24 -13.91 -8.54
N ALA A 117 1.49 -14.09 -8.98
CA ALA A 117 1.79 -14.63 -10.30
C ALA A 117 1.21 -16.04 -10.48
N ILE A 118 1.34 -16.91 -9.47
CA ILE A 118 0.78 -18.26 -9.49
C ILE A 118 -0.76 -18.19 -9.56
N ILE A 119 -1.39 -17.38 -8.72
CA ILE A 119 -2.86 -17.23 -8.70
C ILE A 119 -3.35 -16.71 -10.05
N LEU A 120 -2.74 -15.67 -10.60
CA LEU A 120 -3.12 -15.10 -11.89
C LEU A 120 -2.93 -16.12 -13.04
N TRP A 121 -1.88 -16.92 -12.98
CA TRP A 121 -1.68 -17.99 -13.96
C TRP A 121 -2.82 -19.02 -13.92
N ILE A 122 -3.20 -19.47 -12.72
CA ILE A 122 -4.31 -20.43 -12.55
C ILE A 122 -5.63 -19.81 -13.01
N VAL A 123 -5.95 -18.61 -12.56
CA VAL A 123 -7.21 -17.91 -12.91
C VAL A 123 -7.27 -17.65 -14.41
N GLY A 124 -6.15 -17.20 -15.00
CA GLY A 124 -6.06 -16.97 -16.45
C GLY A 124 -6.30 -18.21 -17.28
N ALA A 125 -5.86 -19.39 -16.79
CA ALA A 125 -6.08 -20.67 -17.47
C ALA A 125 -7.54 -21.17 -17.36
N VAL A 126 -8.28 -20.79 -16.30
CA VAL A 126 -9.64 -21.32 -16.03
C VAL A 126 -10.73 -20.37 -16.54
N VAL A 127 -10.64 -19.07 -16.27
CA VAL A 127 -11.73 -18.10 -16.57
C VAL A 127 -11.29 -16.93 -17.45
N GLY A 128 -9.99 -16.77 -17.71
CA GLY A 128 -9.44 -15.59 -18.37
C GLY A 128 -9.26 -14.40 -17.40
N LEU A 129 -8.40 -13.45 -17.79
CA LEU A 129 -8.05 -12.31 -16.94
C LEU A 129 -8.56 -10.97 -17.48
N ARG A 130 -8.95 -10.90 -18.74
CA ARG A 130 -9.38 -9.65 -19.38
C ARG A 130 -10.61 -9.86 -20.23
N VAL A 131 -11.44 -8.85 -20.26
CA VAL A 131 -12.53 -8.71 -21.23
C VAL A 131 -11.96 -8.28 -22.58
N SER A 132 -12.76 -8.32 -23.64
CA SER A 132 -12.36 -7.83 -24.95
C SER A 132 -12.16 -6.30 -24.93
N SER A 133 -11.28 -5.77 -25.79
CA SER A 133 -11.08 -4.31 -25.89
C SER A 133 -12.37 -3.53 -26.19
N ARG A 134 -13.31 -4.14 -26.92
CA ARG A 134 -14.61 -3.54 -27.20
C ARG A 134 -15.50 -3.43 -25.96
N GLU A 135 -15.45 -4.40 -25.07
CA GLU A 135 -16.17 -4.40 -23.80
C GLU A 135 -15.55 -3.40 -22.82
N GLU A 136 -14.21 -3.33 -22.79
CA GLU A 136 -13.46 -2.37 -22.00
C GLU A 136 -13.78 -0.90 -22.42
N GLU A 137 -13.83 -0.62 -23.73
CA GLU A 137 -14.23 0.69 -24.26
C GLU A 137 -15.69 1.08 -23.96
N ARG A 138 -16.58 0.11 -23.84
CA ARG A 138 -18.00 0.36 -23.49
C ARG A 138 -18.23 0.62 -22.00
N GLY A 139 -17.27 0.29 -21.16
CA GLY A 139 -17.38 0.33 -19.71
C GLY A 139 -17.89 -0.99 -19.12
N LEU A 140 -17.14 -1.49 -18.12
CA LEU A 140 -17.38 -2.80 -17.53
C LEU A 140 -18.70 -2.84 -16.73
N ASP A 141 -19.08 -1.74 -16.11
CA ASP A 141 -20.32 -1.65 -15.34
C ASP A 141 -21.53 -1.91 -16.25
N TYR A 142 -21.56 -1.28 -17.42
CA TYR A 142 -22.61 -1.49 -18.40
C TYR A 142 -22.60 -2.91 -19.00
N VAL A 143 -21.43 -3.39 -19.41
CA VAL A 143 -21.32 -4.68 -20.14
C VAL A 143 -21.52 -5.88 -19.22
N LEU A 144 -20.99 -5.85 -17.99
CA LEU A 144 -21.02 -6.98 -17.07
C LEU A 144 -22.19 -6.93 -16.09
N HIS A 145 -22.63 -5.73 -15.71
CA HIS A 145 -23.67 -5.55 -14.68
C HIS A 145 -24.94 -4.89 -15.21
N GLY A 146 -24.90 -4.29 -16.41
CA GLY A 146 -26.04 -3.57 -16.98
C GLY A 146 -26.38 -2.28 -16.22
N GLU A 147 -25.43 -1.74 -15.48
CA GLU A 147 -25.60 -0.56 -14.63
C GLU A 147 -24.78 0.63 -15.17
N GLU A 148 -25.32 1.83 -15.04
CA GLU A 148 -24.65 3.09 -15.34
C GLU A 148 -24.73 4.00 -14.12
N ALA A 149 -23.59 4.56 -13.72
CA ALA A 149 -23.51 5.48 -12.58
C ALA A 149 -24.15 6.85 -12.89
N TYR A 150 -24.14 7.25 -14.16
CA TYR A 150 -24.72 8.50 -14.66
C TYR A 150 -25.50 8.23 -15.93
N ASP A 151 -26.75 8.67 -15.96
CA ASP A 151 -27.56 8.63 -17.18
C ASP A 151 -27.06 9.73 -18.16
N PRO A 152 -26.51 9.36 -19.34
CA PRO A 152 -26.04 10.35 -20.30
C PRO A 152 -27.16 11.22 -20.89
N MET A 153 -28.43 10.89 -20.64
CA MET A 153 -29.60 11.61 -21.13
C MET A 153 -30.13 12.70 -20.18
N THR A 154 -29.52 12.86 -18.99
CA THR A 154 -29.95 13.84 -17.96
C THR A 154 -29.08 15.08 -17.85
N ASN A 155 -28.22 15.37 -18.83
CA ASN A 155 -27.49 16.64 -18.94
C ASN A 155 -28.07 17.56 -19.98
#